data_33091fed9d44829ac0029b54e9d3aa42
#
_entry.id   33091fed9d44829ac0029b54e9d3aa42
#
_cell.length_a   1.000
_cell.length_b   1.000
_cell.length_c   1.000
_cell.angle_alpha   90.00
_cell.angle_beta   90.00
_cell.angle_gamma   90.00
#
_symmetry.space_group_name_H-M   'P 1'
#
loop_
_entity.id
_entity.type
_entity.pdbx_description
1 polymer ?
#
loop_
_entity_poly.entity_id
_entity_poly.type
_entity_poly.pdbx_seq_one_letter_code
_entity_poly.pdbx_strand_id
1 'polypeptide(L)'
;MRSDMRNLYYDVVIAGCGVAGLYAALNLPEEMSVLMLSKEDLESCDSMLAQGGICVLRDEEDYDSYFEDTMRAGHYENRKESVDIMIRSSRDVINDLLNFGVRFAKNPDGSLAYTREGAHSRPRICFHKDITGKEITTTLLSHVKKCSNVTILEYTTMTDILVDGGKCTGMAAETKEGGTLHIHAKNTIMATGGIGGLYE
;
A
#
# COMPACT_ATOMS: atom_id res chain seq x y z
N MET A 1 4.26 3.02 -36.75
CA MET A 1 5.27 3.59 -35.87
C MET A 1 5.78 2.45 -34.99
N ARG A 2 7.07 2.16 -34.96
CA ARG A 2 7.64 1.21 -34.00
C ARG A 2 7.57 1.91 -32.65
N SER A 3 6.82 1.36 -31.68
CA SER A 3 6.88 1.83 -30.28
C SER A 3 8.34 1.68 -29.82
N ASP A 4 8.93 2.77 -29.36
CA ASP A 4 10.30 2.78 -28.85
C ASP A 4 10.31 1.94 -27.56
N MET A 5 10.72 0.69 -27.65
CA MET A 5 10.80 -0.22 -26.51
C MET A 5 12.09 0.08 -25.73
N ARG A 6 11.96 0.42 -24.45
CA ARG A 6 13.10 0.71 -23.57
C ARG A 6 13.20 -0.34 -22.47
N ASN A 7 14.43 -0.77 -22.19
CA ASN A 7 14.73 -1.65 -21.08
C ASN A 7 15.24 -0.83 -19.90
N LEU A 8 14.68 -1.08 -18.71
CA LEU A 8 15.09 -0.51 -17.43
C LEU A 8 15.49 -1.64 -16.48
N TYR A 9 16.40 -1.36 -15.55
CA TYR A 9 16.96 -2.34 -14.63
C TYR A 9 16.94 -1.79 -13.20
N TYR A 10 16.32 -2.52 -12.27
CA TYR A 10 16.20 -2.15 -10.86
C TYR A 10 16.35 -3.39 -9.97
N ASP A 11 16.61 -3.19 -8.68
CA ASP A 11 16.55 -4.28 -7.71
C ASP A 11 15.11 -4.65 -7.39
N VAL A 12 14.23 -3.64 -7.30
CA VAL A 12 12.81 -3.82 -7.01
C VAL A 12 11.98 -2.95 -7.95
N VAL A 13 10.89 -3.52 -8.49
CA VAL A 13 9.85 -2.76 -9.17
C VAL A 13 8.52 -2.92 -8.43
N ILE A 14 7.79 -1.82 -8.22
CA ILE A 14 6.52 -1.78 -7.51
C ILE A 14 5.44 -1.24 -8.44
N ALA A 15 4.41 -2.03 -8.71
CA ALA A 15 3.24 -1.58 -9.45
C ALA A 15 2.19 -1.03 -8.46
N GLY A 16 2.01 0.29 -8.47
CA GLY A 16 1.05 1.01 -7.64
C GLY A 16 1.71 1.91 -6.59
N CYS A 17 1.21 3.13 -6.49
CA CYS A 17 1.66 4.18 -5.58
C CYS A 17 0.63 4.53 -4.49
N GLY A 18 -0.28 3.60 -4.17
CA GLY A 18 -1.13 3.67 -2.99
C GLY A 18 -0.37 3.34 -1.70
N VAL A 19 -1.04 3.33 -0.55
CA VAL A 19 -0.43 3.09 0.77
C VAL A 19 0.45 1.84 0.77
N ALA A 20 0.00 0.73 0.17
CA ALA A 20 0.76 -0.52 0.17
C ALA A 20 2.12 -0.38 -0.56
N GLY A 21 2.12 0.24 -1.74
CA GLY A 21 3.36 0.46 -2.51
C GLY A 21 4.30 1.45 -1.84
N LEU A 22 3.76 2.55 -1.31
CA LEU A 22 4.55 3.57 -0.60
C LEU A 22 5.17 3.00 0.68
N TYR A 23 4.39 2.27 1.48
CA TYR A 23 4.89 1.65 2.70
C TYR A 23 5.95 0.57 2.39
N ALA A 24 5.74 -0.24 1.34
CA ALA A 24 6.73 -1.20 0.89
C ALA A 24 8.04 -0.51 0.50
N ALA A 25 7.99 0.55 -0.30
CA ALA A 25 9.18 1.29 -0.73
C ALA A 25 9.99 1.85 0.44
N LEU A 26 9.32 2.38 1.49
CA LEU A 26 9.96 2.93 2.68
C LEU A 26 10.59 1.87 3.61
N ASN A 27 10.20 0.61 3.47
CA ASN A 27 10.73 -0.52 4.23
C ASN A 27 11.78 -1.35 3.47
N LEU A 28 12.16 -0.93 2.25
CA LEU A 28 13.26 -1.55 1.51
C LEU A 28 14.61 -0.93 1.93
N PRO A 29 15.70 -1.71 1.90
CA PRO A 29 17.04 -1.22 2.13
C PRO A 29 17.41 -0.06 1.18
N GLU A 30 18.07 0.98 1.71
CA GLU A 30 18.44 2.19 0.95
C GLU A 30 19.41 1.90 -0.21
N GLU A 31 20.16 0.80 -0.15
CA GLU A 31 21.06 0.35 -1.20
C GLU A 31 20.34 -0.28 -2.39
N MET A 32 19.07 -0.64 -2.27
CA MET A 32 18.28 -1.18 -3.37
C MET A 32 17.75 -0.06 -4.25
N SER A 33 17.96 -0.17 -5.55
CA SER A 33 17.30 0.70 -6.54
C SER A 33 15.85 0.27 -6.72
N VAL A 34 14.92 1.21 -6.56
CA VAL A 34 13.48 0.95 -6.58
C VAL A 34 12.82 1.78 -7.68
N LEU A 35 12.00 1.13 -8.51
CA LEU A 35 11.11 1.81 -9.44
C LEU A 35 9.66 1.60 -9.02
N MET A 36 8.92 2.69 -8.88
CA MET A 36 7.48 2.66 -8.62
C MET A 36 6.72 3.14 -9.86
N LEU A 37 5.63 2.47 -10.19
CA LEU A 37 4.74 2.85 -11.29
C LEU A 37 3.39 3.32 -10.74
N SER A 38 2.91 4.45 -11.26
CA SER A 38 1.54 4.91 -11.04
C SER A 38 0.80 4.99 -12.37
N LYS A 39 -0.39 4.37 -12.43
CA LYS A 39 -1.25 4.40 -13.62
C LYS A 39 -1.68 5.83 -13.98
N GLU A 40 -1.94 6.64 -12.97
CA GLU A 40 -2.31 8.05 -13.09
C GLU A 40 -1.33 8.92 -12.31
N ASP A 41 -1.71 10.14 -11.93
CA ASP A 41 -0.93 10.92 -10.99
C ASP A 41 -0.91 10.28 -9.59
N LEU A 42 -0.02 10.75 -8.73
CA LEU A 42 0.23 10.16 -7.41
C LEU A 42 -0.90 10.41 -6.39
N GLU A 43 -1.83 11.31 -6.69
CA GLU A 43 -2.96 11.61 -5.81
C GLU A 43 -4.24 10.86 -6.24
N SER A 44 -4.27 10.30 -7.43
CA SER A 44 -5.41 9.57 -8.01
C SER A 44 -5.42 8.09 -7.60
N CYS A 45 -5.33 7.78 -6.31
CA CYS A 45 -5.40 6.41 -5.84
C CYS A 45 -6.49 6.23 -4.76
N ASP A 46 -7.05 5.02 -4.67
CA ASP A 46 -8.11 4.70 -3.71
C ASP A 46 -7.68 4.98 -2.26
N SER A 47 -6.40 4.84 -1.96
CA SER A 47 -5.86 5.14 -0.64
C SER A 47 -6.05 6.61 -0.25
N MET A 48 -5.99 7.54 -1.22
CA MET A 48 -6.28 8.97 -0.97
C MET A 48 -7.75 9.24 -0.63
N LEU A 49 -8.66 8.40 -1.12
CA LEU A 49 -10.10 8.55 -0.96
C LEU A 49 -10.64 7.86 0.30
N ALA A 50 -9.83 7.01 0.94
CA ALA A 50 -10.25 6.24 2.11
C ALA A 50 -10.54 7.15 3.31
N GLN A 51 -11.73 7.04 3.89
CA GLN A 51 -12.24 7.93 4.94
C GLN A 51 -12.15 7.31 6.33
N GLY A 52 -12.66 6.09 6.51
CA GLY A 52 -12.93 5.46 7.80
C GLY A 52 -11.75 5.43 8.77
N GLY A 53 -10.66 4.82 8.39
CA GLY A 53 -9.48 4.72 9.24
C GLY A 53 -8.72 3.42 9.09
N ILE A 54 -7.80 3.15 10.02
CA ILE A 54 -6.98 1.95 10.02
C ILE A 54 -7.10 1.22 11.36
N CYS A 55 -7.37 -0.08 11.30
CA CYS A 55 -7.55 -0.92 12.47
C CYS A 55 -6.22 -1.27 13.14
N VAL A 56 -6.22 -1.36 14.47
CA VAL A 56 -5.06 -1.75 15.26
C VAL A 56 -5.45 -2.69 16.41
N LEU A 57 -4.63 -3.66 16.69
CA LEU A 57 -4.73 -4.50 17.89
C LEU A 57 -4.39 -3.66 19.12
N ARG A 58 -5.38 -3.31 19.94
CA ARG A 58 -5.19 -2.43 21.10
C ARG A 58 -4.46 -3.11 22.26
N ASP A 59 -4.89 -4.30 22.57
CA ASP A 59 -4.36 -5.14 23.66
C ASP A 59 -4.54 -6.62 23.29
N GLU A 60 -3.97 -7.52 24.06
CA GLU A 60 -4.08 -8.96 23.78
C GLU A 60 -5.52 -9.49 23.95
N GLU A 61 -6.33 -8.86 24.82
CA GLU A 61 -7.73 -9.24 25.03
C GLU A 61 -8.61 -8.87 23.83
N ASP A 62 -8.17 -7.96 22.97
CA ASP A 62 -8.89 -7.58 21.75
C ASP A 62 -8.64 -8.54 20.58
N TYR A 63 -7.62 -9.42 20.66
CA TYR A 63 -7.21 -10.27 19.55
C TYR A 63 -8.36 -11.16 19.04
N ASP A 64 -8.99 -11.92 19.92
CA ASP A 64 -10.03 -12.87 19.52
C ASP A 64 -11.23 -12.17 18.89
N SER A 65 -11.64 -11.02 19.44
CA SER A 65 -12.73 -10.24 18.88
C SER A 65 -12.38 -9.59 17.55
N TYR A 66 -11.13 -9.14 17.36
CA TYR A 66 -10.66 -8.58 16.10
C TYR A 66 -10.56 -9.67 15.01
N PHE A 67 -10.04 -10.83 15.38
CA PHE A 67 -9.95 -11.98 14.48
C PHE A 67 -11.35 -12.42 14.01
N GLU A 68 -12.29 -12.60 14.95
CA GLU A 68 -13.65 -13.00 14.62
C GLU A 68 -14.39 -11.95 13.77
N ASP A 69 -14.27 -10.66 14.10
CA ASP A 69 -14.86 -9.57 13.31
C ASP A 69 -14.34 -9.60 11.86
N THR A 70 -13.05 -9.83 11.68
CA THR A 70 -12.41 -9.89 10.36
C THR A 70 -12.86 -11.13 9.57
N MET A 71 -12.88 -12.29 10.22
CA MET A 71 -13.33 -13.53 9.59
C MET A 71 -14.79 -13.44 9.15
N ARG A 72 -15.65 -12.89 10.02
CA ARG A 72 -17.09 -12.70 9.73
C ARG A 72 -17.30 -11.70 8.58
N ALA A 73 -16.56 -10.58 8.55
CA ALA A 73 -16.65 -9.60 7.48
C ALA A 73 -16.26 -10.18 6.11
N GLY A 74 -15.32 -11.12 6.09
CA GLY A 74 -14.92 -11.86 4.89
C GLY A 74 -15.70 -13.15 4.66
N HIS A 75 -16.88 -13.32 5.31
CA HIS A 75 -17.73 -14.52 5.17
C HIS A 75 -16.99 -15.83 5.47
N TYR A 76 -15.93 -15.79 6.30
CA TYR A 76 -15.04 -16.90 6.66
C TYR A 76 -14.24 -17.49 5.47
N GLU A 77 -14.19 -16.79 4.34
CA GLU A 77 -13.36 -17.14 3.18
C GLU A 77 -11.90 -16.66 3.32
N ASN A 78 -11.60 -15.90 4.38
CA ASN A 78 -10.28 -15.38 4.67
C ASN A 78 -9.29 -16.52 4.97
N ARG A 79 -8.04 -16.34 4.54
CA ARG A 79 -6.92 -17.17 4.99
C ARG A 79 -6.57 -16.78 6.43
N LYS A 80 -6.77 -17.69 7.38
CA LYS A 80 -6.58 -17.45 8.82
C LYS A 80 -5.17 -16.95 9.17
N GLU A 81 -4.16 -17.52 8.52
CA GLU A 81 -2.75 -17.12 8.71
C GLU A 81 -2.51 -15.68 8.27
N SER A 82 -3.13 -15.23 7.18
CA SER A 82 -3.03 -13.85 6.70
C SER A 82 -3.72 -12.87 7.65
N VAL A 83 -4.87 -13.26 8.20
CA VAL A 83 -5.59 -12.47 9.20
C VAL A 83 -4.77 -12.35 10.49
N ASP A 84 -4.17 -13.44 10.96
CA ASP A 84 -3.30 -13.45 12.16
C ASP A 84 -2.11 -12.50 11.97
N ILE A 85 -1.40 -12.59 10.84
CA ILE A 85 -0.26 -11.71 10.51
C ILE A 85 -0.72 -10.25 10.50
N MET A 86 -1.83 -9.94 9.80
CA MET A 86 -2.37 -8.57 9.71
C MET A 86 -2.67 -8.00 11.09
N ILE A 87 -3.34 -8.77 11.96
CA ILE A 87 -3.72 -8.30 13.30
C ILE A 87 -2.49 -8.08 14.16
N ARG A 88 -1.57 -9.05 14.21
CA ARG A 88 -0.38 -8.96 15.08
C ARG A 88 0.58 -7.87 14.66
N SER A 89 0.78 -7.65 13.36
CA SER A 89 1.66 -6.60 12.85
C SER A 89 1.05 -5.19 12.92
N SER A 90 -0.25 -5.08 13.20
CA SER A 90 -0.96 -3.78 13.13
C SER A 90 -0.39 -2.72 14.08
N ARG A 91 0.11 -3.12 15.27
CA ARG A 91 0.73 -2.19 16.22
C ARG A 91 2.03 -1.59 15.68
N ASP A 92 2.87 -2.44 15.09
CA ASP A 92 4.15 -2.00 14.52
C ASP A 92 3.90 -1.05 13.36
N VAL A 93 2.92 -1.38 12.49
CA VAL A 93 2.50 -0.50 11.38
C VAL A 93 2.01 0.85 11.88
N ILE A 94 1.17 0.91 12.93
CA ILE A 94 0.71 2.19 13.49
C ILE A 94 1.89 2.98 14.09
N ASN A 95 2.83 2.33 14.76
CA ASN A 95 4.03 2.98 15.28
C ASN A 95 4.89 3.55 14.15
N ASP A 96 5.09 2.81 13.06
CA ASP A 96 5.80 3.29 11.89
C ASP A 96 5.12 4.52 11.27
N LEU A 97 3.79 4.47 11.10
CA LEU A 97 3.02 5.61 10.58
C LEU A 97 3.16 6.85 11.48
N LEU A 98 3.15 6.67 12.79
CA LEU A 98 3.40 7.77 13.75
C LEU A 98 4.82 8.31 13.62
N ASN A 99 5.82 7.45 13.46
CA ASN A 99 7.23 7.83 13.26
C ASN A 99 7.44 8.58 11.93
N PHE A 100 6.71 8.22 10.87
CA PHE A 100 6.65 8.99 9.63
C PHE A 100 5.92 10.33 9.79
N GLY A 101 5.22 10.57 10.91
CA GLY A 101 4.54 11.83 11.19
C GLY A 101 3.07 11.86 10.80
N VAL A 102 2.44 10.69 10.56
CA VAL A 102 0.98 10.61 10.36
C VAL A 102 0.25 11.10 11.61
N ARG A 103 -0.71 11.98 11.43
CA ARG A 103 -1.45 12.64 12.52
C ARG A 103 -2.78 11.94 12.75
N PHE A 104 -2.79 10.96 13.62
CA PHE A 104 -4.05 10.38 14.11
C PHE A 104 -4.70 11.26 15.17
N ALA A 105 -6.02 11.14 15.33
CA ALA A 105 -6.76 11.78 16.40
C ALA A 105 -6.27 11.32 17.77
N LYS A 106 -6.23 12.25 18.72
CA LYS A 106 -5.76 12.01 20.09
C LYS A 106 -6.80 12.45 21.12
N ASN A 107 -6.81 11.75 22.23
CA ASN A 107 -7.52 12.14 23.43
C ASN A 107 -6.85 13.36 24.11
N PRO A 108 -7.54 14.05 25.07
CA PRO A 108 -6.95 15.17 25.80
C PRO A 108 -5.67 14.83 26.57
N ASP A 109 -5.46 13.57 26.94
CA ASP A 109 -4.25 13.07 27.61
C ASP A 109 -3.09 12.75 26.64
N GLY A 110 -3.29 12.94 25.33
CA GLY A 110 -2.29 12.69 24.30
C GLY A 110 -2.28 11.25 23.76
N SER A 111 -3.01 10.32 24.34
CA SER A 111 -3.16 8.96 23.83
C SER A 111 -3.95 8.95 22.52
N LEU A 112 -3.79 7.88 21.70
CA LEU A 112 -4.57 7.70 20.46
C LEU A 112 -6.06 7.58 20.78
N ALA A 113 -6.88 8.31 20.03
CA ALA A 113 -8.32 8.12 20.04
C ALA A 113 -8.70 7.02 19.06
N TYR A 114 -9.68 6.20 19.45
CA TYR A 114 -10.18 5.10 18.62
C TYR A 114 -11.67 5.27 18.36
N THR A 115 -12.07 4.99 17.13
CA THR A 115 -13.49 4.90 16.76
C THR A 115 -13.88 3.46 16.41
N ARG A 116 -15.18 3.25 16.25
CA ARG A 116 -15.75 1.99 15.80
C ARG A 116 -16.47 2.24 14.49
N GLU A 117 -16.06 1.51 13.46
CA GLU A 117 -16.73 1.47 12.17
C GLU A 117 -17.50 0.17 11.98
N GLY A 118 -18.19 0.04 10.84
CA GLY A 118 -18.95 -1.15 10.49
C GLY A 118 -18.12 -2.44 10.58
N ALA A 119 -18.74 -3.55 10.92
CA ALA A 119 -18.16 -4.88 11.13
C ALA A 119 -17.27 -5.04 12.38
N HIS A 120 -16.90 -3.97 13.07
CA HIS A 120 -16.10 -4.06 14.30
C HIS A 120 -16.94 -4.07 15.55
N SER A 121 -16.66 -5.02 16.45
CA SER A 121 -17.34 -5.14 17.77
C SER A 121 -16.79 -4.17 18.81
N ARG A 122 -15.53 -3.71 18.66
CA ARG A 122 -14.85 -2.78 19.58
C ARG A 122 -14.26 -1.56 18.87
N PRO A 123 -14.09 -0.42 19.56
CA PRO A 123 -13.33 0.71 19.03
C PRO A 123 -11.86 0.36 18.89
N ARG A 124 -11.36 0.15 17.67
CA ARG A 124 -9.96 -0.18 17.37
C ARG A 124 -9.41 0.53 16.15
N ILE A 125 -10.09 1.57 15.67
CA ILE A 125 -9.77 2.24 14.44
C ILE A 125 -9.12 3.57 14.75
N CYS A 126 -7.85 3.72 14.35
CA CYS A 126 -7.14 5.00 14.32
C CYS A 126 -7.64 5.81 13.13
N PHE A 127 -7.90 7.09 13.31
CA PHE A 127 -8.48 7.95 12.29
C PHE A 127 -7.92 9.37 12.34
N HIS A 128 -8.03 10.08 11.22
CA HIS A 128 -7.75 11.50 11.12
C HIS A 128 -8.93 12.21 10.47
N LYS A 129 -9.84 12.77 11.28
CA LYS A 129 -11.10 13.36 10.79
C LYS A 129 -11.82 12.38 9.86
N ASP A 130 -12.23 12.84 8.67
CA ASP A 130 -12.86 12.04 7.61
C ASP A 130 -11.94 11.92 6.38
N ILE A 131 -10.62 11.97 6.60
CA ILE A 131 -9.60 11.96 5.54
C ILE A 131 -8.37 11.12 5.92
N THR A 132 -8.59 10.02 6.63
CA THR A 132 -7.50 9.19 7.17
C THR A 132 -6.58 8.67 6.08
N GLY A 133 -7.14 8.17 4.99
CA GLY A 133 -6.36 7.67 3.87
C GLY A 133 -5.50 8.75 3.23
N LYS A 134 -6.06 9.95 3.03
CA LYS A 134 -5.30 11.10 2.51
C LYS A 134 -4.14 11.48 3.42
N GLU A 135 -4.36 11.54 4.73
CA GLU A 135 -3.31 11.86 5.71
C GLU A 135 -2.16 10.85 5.64
N ILE A 136 -2.48 9.55 5.65
CA ILE A 136 -1.47 8.48 5.57
C ILE A 136 -0.73 8.54 4.23
N THR A 137 -1.45 8.56 3.12
CA THR A 137 -0.87 8.48 1.77
C THR A 137 0.02 9.69 1.48
N THR A 138 -0.45 10.90 1.79
CA THR A 138 0.33 12.13 1.60
C THR A 138 1.61 12.12 2.43
N THR A 139 1.52 11.67 3.69
CA THR A 139 2.68 11.58 4.57
C THR A 139 3.70 10.60 4.02
N LEU A 140 3.32 9.36 3.70
CA LEU A 140 4.22 8.37 3.13
C LEU A 140 4.82 8.83 1.80
N LEU A 141 4.01 9.40 0.91
CA LEU A 141 4.48 9.92 -0.38
C LEU A 141 5.55 11.01 -0.19
N SER A 142 5.38 11.88 0.82
CA SER A 142 6.35 12.92 1.13
C SER A 142 7.71 12.35 1.56
N HIS A 143 7.73 11.19 2.20
CA HIS A 143 8.95 10.47 2.58
C HIS A 143 9.55 9.74 1.38
N VAL A 144 8.76 9.02 0.59
CA VAL A 144 9.24 8.32 -0.62
C VAL A 144 9.90 9.31 -1.60
N LYS A 145 9.31 10.49 -1.80
CA LYS A 145 9.90 11.55 -2.66
C LYS A 145 11.28 12.05 -2.20
N LYS A 146 11.67 11.80 -0.97
CA LYS A 146 13.00 12.16 -0.43
C LYS A 146 14.02 11.02 -0.55
N CYS A 147 13.56 9.81 -0.85
CA CYS A 147 14.44 8.65 -1.00
C CYS A 147 15.19 8.74 -2.35
N SER A 148 16.52 8.89 -2.30
CA SER A 148 17.36 9.02 -3.50
C SER A 148 17.44 7.73 -4.34
N ASN A 149 17.14 6.59 -3.74
CA ASN A 149 17.13 5.27 -4.36
C ASN A 149 15.79 4.91 -5.01
N VAL A 150 14.75 5.75 -4.87
CA VAL A 150 13.42 5.51 -5.41
C VAL A 150 13.14 6.43 -6.61
N THR A 151 12.78 5.83 -7.74
CA THR A 151 12.28 6.52 -8.94
C THR A 151 10.79 6.25 -9.06
N ILE A 152 10.00 7.28 -9.38
CA ILE A 152 8.56 7.14 -9.61
C ILE A 152 8.24 7.53 -11.05
N LEU A 153 7.49 6.69 -11.75
CA LEU A 153 6.92 6.99 -13.07
C LEU A 153 5.40 7.09 -12.94
N GLU A 154 4.88 8.30 -13.11
CA GLU A 154 3.44 8.56 -13.21
C GLU A 154 2.94 8.27 -14.63
N TYR A 155 1.64 8.08 -14.79
CA TYR A 155 0.98 7.78 -16.07
C TYR A 155 1.63 6.61 -16.81
N THR A 156 2.05 5.60 -16.02
CA THR A 156 2.72 4.40 -16.51
C THR A 156 1.98 3.19 -15.97
N THR A 157 1.32 2.46 -16.88
CA THR A 157 0.46 1.34 -16.54
C THR A 157 1.20 0.02 -16.73
N MET A 158 1.27 -0.81 -15.68
CA MET A 158 1.73 -2.18 -15.80
C MET A 158 0.79 -2.97 -16.73
N THR A 159 1.35 -3.64 -17.72
CA THR A 159 0.57 -4.40 -18.72
C THR A 159 0.78 -5.91 -18.63
N ASP A 160 1.94 -6.36 -18.15
CA ASP A 160 2.26 -7.77 -18.04
C ASP A 160 3.37 -8.04 -17.03
N ILE A 161 3.55 -9.30 -16.64
CA ILE A 161 4.66 -9.80 -15.83
C ILE A 161 5.69 -10.45 -16.75
N LEU A 162 6.95 -10.02 -16.67
CA LEU A 162 8.04 -10.65 -17.40
C LEU A 162 8.45 -11.95 -16.70
N VAL A 163 8.47 -13.03 -17.45
CA VAL A 163 8.81 -14.38 -16.96
C VAL A 163 9.92 -14.98 -17.82
N ASP A 164 10.96 -15.48 -17.17
CA ASP A 164 12.01 -16.27 -17.82
C ASP A 164 12.29 -17.53 -17.01
N GLY A 165 12.31 -18.69 -17.68
CA GLY A 165 12.51 -19.98 -17.03
C GLY A 165 11.51 -20.30 -15.89
N GLY A 166 10.27 -19.78 -15.96
CA GLY A 166 9.25 -19.95 -14.92
C GLY A 166 9.43 -19.04 -13.70
N LYS A 167 10.33 -18.07 -13.74
CA LYS A 167 10.56 -17.09 -12.67
C LYS A 167 10.15 -15.70 -13.14
N CYS A 168 9.52 -14.93 -12.24
CA CYS A 168 9.27 -13.51 -12.47
C CYS A 168 10.61 -12.76 -12.54
N THR A 169 10.81 -11.99 -13.60
CA THR A 169 12.03 -11.19 -13.85
C THR A 169 11.75 -9.71 -13.97
N GLY A 170 10.51 -9.29 -13.69
CA GLY A 170 10.10 -7.91 -13.76
C GLY A 170 8.70 -7.73 -14.31
N MET A 171 8.43 -6.57 -14.92
CA MET A 171 7.14 -6.26 -15.53
C MET A 171 7.30 -5.48 -16.83
N ALA A 172 6.30 -5.63 -17.71
CA ALA A 172 6.09 -4.73 -18.83
C ALA A 172 5.14 -3.61 -18.43
N ALA A 173 5.35 -2.42 -18.98
CA ALA A 173 4.48 -1.28 -18.75
C ALA A 173 4.37 -0.42 -20.01
N GLU A 174 3.28 0.36 -20.08
CA GLU A 174 3.03 1.34 -21.14
C GLU A 174 2.96 2.74 -20.54
N THR A 175 3.64 3.69 -21.15
CA THR A 175 3.59 5.10 -20.78
C THR A 175 2.39 5.78 -21.45
N LYS A 176 2.00 6.96 -20.94
CA LYS A 176 0.90 7.77 -21.49
C LYS A 176 1.06 8.07 -22.98
N GLU A 177 2.31 8.18 -23.44
CA GLU A 177 2.64 8.46 -24.85
C GLU A 177 2.66 7.21 -25.73
N GLY A 178 2.30 6.03 -25.18
CA GLY A 178 2.28 4.76 -25.90
C GLY A 178 3.66 4.09 -26.05
N GLY A 179 4.67 4.55 -25.30
CA GLY A 179 5.98 3.90 -25.22
C GLY A 179 5.94 2.64 -24.38
N THR A 180 6.55 1.55 -24.82
CA THR A 180 6.63 0.29 -24.07
C THR A 180 7.92 0.23 -23.25
N LEU A 181 7.78 -0.12 -21.96
CA LEU A 181 8.88 -0.35 -21.04
C LEU A 181 8.95 -1.84 -20.67
N HIS A 182 10.14 -2.41 -20.77
CA HIS A 182 10.46 -3.69 -20.13
C HIS A 182 11.33 -3.39 -18.91
N ILE A 183 10.78 -3.60 -17.74
CA ILE A 183 11.42 -3.29 -16.45
C ILE A 183 11.88 -4.60 -15.84
N HIS A 184 13.18 -4.84 -15.92
CA HIS A 184 13.82 -6.02 -15.33
C HIS A 184 14.14 -5.74 -13.88
N ALA A 185 13.71 -6.63 -12.98
CA ALA A 185 13.94 -6.48 -11.56
C ALA A 185 14.16 -7.82 -10.87
N LYS A 186 14.96 -7.82 -9.81
CA LYS A 186 15.17 -9.01 -8.96
C LYS A 186 13.92 -9.37 -8.17
N ASN A 187 13.12 -8.36 -7.80
CA ASN A 187 11.87 -8.52 -7.07
C ASN A 187 10.78 -7.64 -7.68
N THR A 188 9.59 -8.18 -7.75
CA THR A 188 8.40 -7.49 -8.27
C THR A 188 7.33 -7.46 -7.20
N ILE A 189 6.87 -6.27 -6.83
CA ILE A 189 5.80 -6.07 -5.86
C ILE A 189 4.56 -5.58 -6.58
N MET A 190 3.46 -6.32 -6.46
CA MET A 190 2.15 -5.90 -6.97
C MET A 190 1.35 -5.23 -5.85
N ALA A 191 1.19 -3.92 -5.93
CA ALA A 191 0.40 -3.09 -5.02
C ALA A 191 -0.70 -2.34 -5.80
N THR A 192 -1.32 -3.03 -6.76
CA THR A 192 -2.20 -2.48 -7.80
C THR A 192 -3.60 -2.09 -7.32
N GLY A 193 -3.91 -2.32 -6.05
CA GLY A 193 -5.25 -2.07 -5.49
C GLY A 193 -6.27 -3.14 -5.91
N GLY A 194 -7.54 -2.78 -5.84
CA GLY A 194 -8.65 -3.68 -6.14
C GLY A 194 -9.03 -3.73 -7.62
N ILE A 195 -9.94 -4.66 -7.95
CA ILE A 195 -10.43 -4.92 -9.31
C ILE A 195 -11.83 -4.33 -9.58
N GLY A 196 -12.33 -3.47 -8.68
CA GLY A 196 -13.69 -2.92 -8.75
C GLY A 196 -14.05 -2.25 -10.08
N GLY A 197 -13.07 -1.64 -10.74
CA GLY A 197 -13.28 -1.01 -12.04
C GLY A 197 -13.50 -1.98 -13.23
N LEU A 198 -13.42 -3.30 -13.01
CA LEU A 198 -13.73 -4.31 -14.02
C LEU A 198 -15.19 -4.77 -13.98
N TYR A 199 -15.94 -4.38 -12.97
CA TYR A 199 -17.33 -4.79 -12.75
C TYR A 199 -18.22 -3.55 -12.61
N GLU A 200 -19.39 -3.58 -13.21
CA GLU A 200 -20.45 -2.58 -13.08
C GLU A 200 -21.36 -2.87 -11.87
#